data_c2ec3c66c0fa983c0b9c353d5f122e56
#
_entry.id   c2ec3c66c0fa983c0b9c353d5f122e56
#
_cell.length_a   1.000
_cell.length_b   1.000
_cell.length_c   1.000
_cell.angle_alpha   90.00
_cell.angle_beta   90.00
_cell.angle_gamma   90.00
#
_symmetry.space_group_name_H-M   'P 1'
#
loop_
_entity.id
_entity.type
_entity.pdbx_description
1 polymer ?
#
loop_
_entity_poly.entity_id
_entity_poly.type
_entity_poly.pdbx_seq_one_letter_code
_entity_poly.pdbx_strand_id
1 'polypeptide(L)'
;MKNEAYYQAYLSHNQISRRGLFRSLFATGESAVVSEKHLPRPPFAAREDLFSAVCNGCGECASACPNGLIQLKQQQATLEIDYAPCDLCGKCAEVCPTNALHLNFPADTLLRPQFSSACLIQKNQTCLDCQTACPQQAISSTLEIDNERCNGCGKCKITCFVAAITLK
;
A
#
# COMPACT_ATOMS: atom_id res chain seq x y z
N MET A 1 12.00 20.74 1.46
CA MET A 1 13.31 20.47 0.81
C MET A 1 13.72 19.05 1.20
N LYS A 2 14.03 18.18 0.23
CA LYS A 2 14.41 16.78 0.52
C LYS A 2 15.74 16.77 1.28
N ASN A 3 15.79 16.00 2.39
CA ASN A 3 16.98 15.90 3.23
C ASN A 3 18.11 15.18 2.47
N GLU A 4 19.34 15.63 2.63
CA GLU A 4 20.56 15.07 2.00
C GLU A 4 20.72 13.56 2.27
N ALA A 5 20.32 13.09 3.46
CA ALA A 5 20.30 11.68 3.80
C ALA A 5 19.36 10.84 2.90
N TYR A 6 18.25 11.42 2.44
CA TYR A 6 17.34 10.78 1.48
C TYR A 6 18.01 10.57 0.11
N TYR A 7 18.72 11.60 -0.37
CA TYR A 7 19.44 11.50 -1.65
C TYR A 7 20.65 10.56 -1.57
N GLN A 8 21.34 10.50 -0.45
CA GLN A 8 22.43 9.56 -0.24
C GLN A 8 21.94 8.12 -0.20
N ALA A 9 20.84 7.84 0.49
CA ALA A 9 20.22 6.52 0.49
C ALA A 9 19.71 6.13 -0.91
N TYR A 10 19.08 7.06 -1.62
CA TYR A 10 18.60 6.83 -3.00
C TYR A 10 19.76 6.57 -3.97
N LEU A 11 20.85 7.31 -3.87
CA LEU A 11 22.02 7.16 -4.73
C LEU A 11 22.82 5.89 -4.41
N SER A 12 22.91 5.50 -3.13
CA SER A 12 23.60 4.27 -2.73
C SER A 12 22.89 3.00 -3.23
N HIS A 13 21.55 3.01 -3.26
CA HIS A 13 20.75 1.90 -3.80
C HIS A 13 20.73 1.84 -5.33
N ASN A 14 20.94 2.96 -6.02
CA ASN A 14 20.94 3.03 -7.47
C ASN A 14 22.35 3.00 -8.09
N GLN A 15 23.40 2.67 -7.33
CA GLN A 15 24.73 2.45 -7.90
C GLN A 15 24.77 1.13 -8.68
N ILE A 16 24.49 1.24 -9.98
CA ILE A 16 24.70 0.15 -10.92
C ILE A 16 26.21 -0.01 -11.08
N SER A 17 26.77 -1.07 -10.53
CA SER A 17 28.19 -1.38 -10.76
C SER A 17 28.42 -1.66 -12.25
N ARG A 18 29.58 -1.26 -12.79
CA ARG A 18 29.93 -1.51 -14.20
C ARG A 18 29.83 -3.00 -14.60
N ARG A 19 29.98 -3.92 -13.64
CA ARG A 19 29.77 -5.36 -13.84
C ARG A 19 28.27 -5.75 -13.90
N GLY A 20 27.39 -4.99 -13.26
CA GLY A 20 25.93 -5.19 -13.34
C GLY A 20 25.36 -4.82 -14.70
N LEU A 21 25.92 -3.80 -15.36
CA LEU A 21 25.47 -3.36 -16.68
C LEU A 21 25.67 -4.44 -17.76
N PHE A 22 26.79 -5.18 -17.72
CA PHE A 22 27.04 -6.25 -18.67
C PHE A 22 26.21 -7.51 -18.44
N ARG A 23 25.80 -7.78 -17.19
CA ARG A 23 24.89 -8.89 -16.89
C ARG A 23 23.45 -8.67 -17.38
N SER A 24 22.98 -7.43 -17.42
CA SER A 24 21.62 -7.12 -17.88
C SER A 24 21.46 -7.25 -19.41
N LEU A 25 22.55 -7.17 -20.16
CA LEU A 25 22.53 -7.31 -21.63
C LEU A 25 22.45 -8.78 -22.12
N PHE A 26 22.75 -9.74 -21.25
CA PHE A 26 22.73 -11.17 -21.59
C PHE A 26 21.69 -11.98 -20.79
N ALA A 27 20.91 -11.33 -19.92
CA ALA A 27 19.82 -11.96 -19.20
C ALA A 27 18.53 -11.90 -20.03
N THR A 28 18.44 -12.70 -21.08
CA THR A 28 17.16 -13.19 -21.59
C THR A 28 16.70 -14.31 -20.66
N GLY A 29 16.21 -13.95 -19.50
CA GLY A 29 15.65 -14.86 -18.51
C GLY A 29 14.45 -14.20 -17.91
N GLU A 30 13.29 -14.82 -18.07
CA GLU A 30 12.07 -14.50 -17.33
C GLU A 30 12.47 -14.24 -15.89
N SER A 31 12.37 -12.98 -15.47
CA SER A 31 12.36 -12.65 -14.07
C SER A 31 11.15 -13.34 -13.48
N ALA A 32 11.34 -14.53 -12.93
CA ALA A 32 10.40 -15.11 -12.01
C ALA A 32 10.21 -14.04 -10.93
N VAL A 33 9.09 -13.32 -11.01
CA VAL A 33 8.59 -12.49 -9.93
C VAL A 33 8.29 -13.47 -8.80
N VAL A 34 9.32 -13.74 -7.99
CA VAL A 34 9.10 -14.30 -6.67
C VAL A 34 8.25 -13.26 -5.98
N SER A 35 6.96 -13.56 -5.87
CA SER A 35 6.02 -12.80 -5.07
C SER A 35 6.46 -12.91 -3.63
N GLU A 36 7.48 -12.17 -3.24
CA GLU A 36 7.72 -11.88 -1.83
C GLU A 36 6.43 -11.26 -1.33
N LYS A 37 5.88 -11.86 -0.30
CA LYS A 37 4.64 -11.43 0.34
C LYS A 37 4.96 -10.11 1.04
N HIS A 38 4.94 -9.02 0.27
CA HIS A 38 5.20 -7.68 0.79
C HIS A 38 4.14 -7.37 1.85
N LEU A 39 4.60 -6.93 3.01
CA LEU A 39 3.71 -6.47 4.06
C LEU A 39 3.00 -5.20 3.56
N PRO A 40 1.69 -5.06 3.80
CA PRO A 40 0.96 -3.85 3.43
C PRO A 40 1.61 -2.62 4.07
N ARG A 41 1.92 -1.60 3.27
CA ARG A 41 2.54 -0.36 3.75
C ARG A 41 1.48 0.72 3.95
N PRO A 42 1.70 1.66 4.90
CA PRO A 42 0.88 2.86 5.00
C PRO A 42 0.88 3.64 3.67
N PRO A 43 -0.15 4.47 3.41
CA PRO A 43 -0.11 5.37 2.26
C PRO A 43 1.07 6.33 2.36
N PHE A 44 1.46 6.92 1.23
CA PHE A 44 2.63 7.79 1.15
C PHE A 44 3.97 7.07 1.45
N ALA A 45 4.01 5.76 1.32
CA ALA A 45 5.24 4.99 1.46
C ALA A 45 6.14 5.15 0.23
N ALA A 46 7.44 5.18 0.48
CA ALA A 46 8.44 4.98 -0.57
C ALA A 46 8.26 3.60 -1.21
N ARG A 47 8.86 3.39 -2.38
CA ARG A 47 8.94 2.05 -2.97
C ARG A 47 9.54 1.07 -1.95
N GLU A 48 9.12 -0.18 -2.01
CA GLU A 48 9.43 -1.19 -0.98
C GLU A 48 10.93 -1.36 -0.71
N ASP A 49 11.76 -1.34 -1.74
CA ASP A 49 13.23 -1.39 -1.63
C ASP A 49 13.79 -0.22 -0.80
N LEU A 50 13.32 0.99 -1.08
CA LEU A 50 13.71 2.19 -0.34
C LEU A 50 13.06 2.24 1.04
N PHE A 51 11.79 1.88 1.14
CA PHE A 51 11.08 1.85 2.41
C PHE A 51 11.77 0.94 3.42
N SER A 52 12.11 -0.28 2.99
CA SER A 52 12.80 -1.27 3.84
C SER A 52 14.21 -0.84 4.25
N ALA A 53 14.88 -0.04 3.41
CA ALA A 53 16.23 0.47 3.72
C ALA A 53 16.21 1.63 4.73
N VAL A 54 15.16 2.48 4.72
CA VAL A 54 15.15 3.73 5.51
C VAL A 54 14.20 3.71 6.71
N CYS A 55 13.21 2.81 6.73
CA CYS A 55 12.31 2.67 7.88
C CYS A 55 13.07 2.04 9.06
N ASN A 56 13.21 2.79 10.15
CA ASN A 56 13.91 2.36 11.36
C ASN A 56 12.97 1.79 12.46
N GLY A 57 11.67 1.68 12.17
CA GLY A 57 10.69 1.15 13.13
C GLY A 57 10.44 2.02 14.37
N CYS A 58 10.64 3.34 14.28
CA CYS A 58 10.49 4.25 15.43
C CYS A 58 9.06 4.30 16.03
N GLY A 59 8.02 3.93 15.26
CA GLY A 59 6.63 3.91 15.72
C GLY A 59 5.88 5.24 15.68
N GLU A 60 6.53 6.36 15.30
CA GLU A 60 5.90 7.68 15.24
C GLU A 60 4.66 7.69 14.34
N CYS A 61 4.73 7.03 13.19
CA CYS A 61 3.58 6.92 12.27
C CYS A 61 2.41 6.13 12.87
N ALA A 62 2.70 5.13 13.70
CA ALA A 62 1.66 4.36 14.40
C ALA A 62 0.97 5.22 15.46
N SER A 63 1.74 5.98 16.24
CA SER A 63 1.22 6.90 17.27
C SER A 63 0.40 8.05 16.67
N ALA A 64 0.78 8.54 15.48
CA ALA A 64 0.10 9.63 14.80
C ALA A 64 -1.17 9.19 14.04
N CYS A 65 -1.38 7.90 13.83
CA CYS A 65 -2.55 7.42 13.07
C CYS A 65 -3.83 7.56 13.88
N PRO A 66 -4.80 8.42 13.46
CA PRO A 66 -6.02 8.63 14.23
C PRO A 66 -6.90 7.39 14.32
N ASN A 67 -6.81 6.50 13.33
CA ASN A 67 -7.59 5.26 13.26
C ASN A 67 -6.80 4.04 13.80
N GLY A 68 -5.56 4.22 14.28
CA GLY A 68 -4.75 3.16 14.86
C GLY A 68 -4.42 1.99 13.90
N LEU A 69 -4.36 2.26 12.59
CA LEU A 69 -4.23 1.23 11.55
C LEU A 69 -2.78 0.79 11.30
N ILE A 70 -1.79 1.50 11.87
CA ILE A 70 -0.38 1.24 11.62
C ILE A 70 0.21 0.47 12.80
N GLN A 71 0.83 -0.64 12.51
CA GLN A 71 1.54 -1.48 13.47
C GLN A 71 2.99 -1.67 13.05
N LEU A 72 3.85 -2.05 13.99
CA LEU A 72 5.22 -2.43 13.69
C LEU A 72 5.31 -3.95 13.58
N LYS A 73 5.68 -4.43 12.40
CA LYS A 73 6.01 -5.84 12.15
C LYS A 73 7.43 -5.92 11.60
N GLN A 74 8.23 -6.79 12.17
CA GLN A 74 9.65 -6.93 11.79
C GLN A 74 10.41 -5.59 11.81
N GLN A 75 10.11 -4.74 12.80
CA GLN A 75 10.66 -3.39 12.95
C GLN A 75 10.35 -2.44 11.78
N GLN A 76 9.27 -2.67 11.05
CA GLN A 76 8.82 -1.82 9.96
C GLN A 76 7.35 -1.49 10.09
N ALA A 77 6.96 -0.29 9.65
CA ALA A 77 5.56 0.12 9.66
C ALA A 77 4.75 -0.71 8.64
N THR A 78 3.64 -1.25 9.12
CA THR A 78 2.70 -2.10 8.37
C THR A 78 1.29 -1.58 8.58
N LEU A 79 0.49 -1.58 7.52
CA LEU A 79 -0.90 -1.14 7.56
C LEU A 79 -1.83 -2.34 7.79
N GLU A 80 -2.74 -2.24 8.76
CA GLU A 80 -3.82 -3.21 9.00
C GLU A 80 -5.17 -2.52 8.95
N ILE A 81 -5.99 -2.88 7.95
CA ILE A 81 -7.34 -2.34 7.77
C ILE A 81 -8.34 -3.42 8.17
N ASP A 82 -8.61 -3.57 9.47
CA ASP A 82 -9.51 -4.59 9.98
C ASP A 82 -10.81 -4.02 10.56
N TYR A 83 -10.79 -2.86 11.19
CA TYR A 83 -11.93 -2.28 11.91
C TYR A 83 -12.28 -0.85 11.47
N ALA A 84 -11.38 -0.15 10.80
CA ALA A 84 -11.61 1.19 10.27
C ALA A 84 -10.92 1.36 8.90
N PRO A 85 -11.44 2.22 8.01
CA PRO A 85 -10.79 2.55 6.76
C PRO A 85 -9.61 3.51 6.98
N CYS A 86 -8.69 3.58 6.02
CA CYS A 86 -7.67 4.61 6.00
C CYS A 86 -8.22 5.90 5.36
N ASP A 87 -8.16 7.01 6.11
CA ASP A 87 -8.65 8.32 5.61
C ASP A 87 -7.66 9.03 4.69
N LEU A 88 -6.48 8.46 4.46
CA LEU A 88 -5.40 9.05 3.66
C LEU A 88 -5.00 10.46 4.14
N CYS A 89 -5.13 10.74 5.43
CA CYS A 89 -4.96 12.07 6.02
C CYS A 89 -3.52 12.59 6.02
N GLY A 90 -2.52 11.75 5.70
CA GLY A 90 -1.11 12.13 5.60
C GLY A 90 -0.35 12.25 6.94
N LYS A 91 -1.01 12.18 8.09
CA LYS A 91 -0.34 12.36 9.41
C LYS A 91 0.84 11.41 9.63
N CYS A 92 0.74 10.17 9.15
CA CYS A 92 1.84 9.21 9.24
C CYS A 92 3.08 9.64 8.44
N ALA A 93 2.88 10.34 7.33
CA ALA A 93 3.96 10.87 6.49
C ALA A 93 4.55 12.17 7.07
N GLU A 94 3.74 13.02 7.71
CA GLU A 94 4.19 14.26 8.33
C GLU A 94 5.17 14.04 9.48
N VAL A 95 4.96 12.97 10.26
CA VAL A 95 5.79 12.68 11.46
C VAL A 95 6.96 11.74 11.18
N CYS A 96 7.10 11.22 9.96
CA CYS A 96 8.14 10.23 9.66
C CYS A 96 9.54 10.85 9.62
N PRO A 97 10.44 10.57 10.59
CA PRO A 97 11.74 11.24 10.67
C PRO A 97 12.71 10.78 9.58
N THR A 98 12.51 9.59 9.03
CA THR A 98 13.38 9.00 8.00
C THR A 98 12.89 9.25 6.58
N ASN A 99 11.71 9.85 6.40
CA ASN A 99 11.02 10.00 5.11
C ASN A 99 10.73 8.66 4.38
N ALA A 100 10.69 7.54 5.12
CA ALA A 100 10.14 6.28 4.59
C ALA A 100 8.68 6.47 4.14
N LEU A 101 7.95 7.34 4.86
CA LEU A 101 6.65 7.89 4.49
C LEU A 101 6.82 9.38 4.23
N HIS A 102 6.31 9.88 3.11
CA HIS A 102 6.42 11.31 2.77
C HIS A 102 5.28 11.73 1.83
N LEU A 103 4.71 12.94 2.03
CA LEU A 103 3.55 13.44 1.27
C LEU A 103 3.79 13.56 -0.25
N ASN A 104 5.02 13.56 -0.73
CA ASN A 104 5.33 13.54 -2.15
C ASN A 104 5.17 12.15 -2.80
N PHE A 105 5.00 11.09 -2.01
CA PHE A 105 4.68 9.78 -2.52
C PHE A 105 3.16 9.62 -2.71
N PRO A 106 2.71 8.65 -3.53
CA PRO A 106 1.29 8.46 -3.77
C PRO A 106 0.49 8.19 -2.50
N ALA A 107 -0.71 8.78 -2.43
CA ALA A 107 -1.70 8.50 -1.40
C ALA A 107 -2.41 7.18 -1.71
N ASP A 108 -1.66 6.10 -1.80
CA ASP A 108 -2.14 4.76 -2.13
C ASP A 108 -1.49 3.72 -1.21
N THR A 109 -2.28 2.80 -0.69
CA THR A 109 -1.80 1.69 0.14
C THR A 109 -1.35 0.49 -0.68
N LEU A 110 -1.58 0.53 -1.99
CA LEU A 110 -1.42 -0.57 -2.96
C LEU A 110 -2.31 -1.79 -2.67
N LEU A 111 -3.11 -1.76 -1.62
CA LEU A 111 -4.10 -2.79 -1.34
C LEU A 111 -5.27 -2.70 -2.32
N ARG A 112 -5.74 -3.84 -2.81
CA ARG A 112 -6.88 -3.92 -3.72
C ARG A 112 -7.93 -4.89 -3.18
N PRO A 113 -9.23 -4.55 -3.28
CA PRO A 113 -10.29 -5.43 -2.81
C PRO A 113 -10.41 -6.68 -3.68
N GLN A 114 -10.57 -7.82 -3.02
CA GLN A 114 -10.90 -9.09 -3.64
C GLN A 114 -12.21 -9.61 -3.07
N PHE A 115 -13.12 -10.03 -3.92
CA PHE A 115 -14.44 -10.48 -3.56
C PHE A 115 -14.49 -12.01 -3.47
N SER A 116 -15.00 -12.52 -2.36
CA SER A 116 -15.19 -13.95 -2.14
C SER A 116 -16.58 -14.40 -2.62
N SER A 117 -16.78 -15.71 -2.71
CA SER A 117 -18.09 -16.32 -3.02
C SER A 117 -19.20 -15.99 -2.02
N ALA A 118 -18.87 -15.38 -0.87
CA ALA A 118 -19.87 -14.87 0.07
C ALA A 118 -20.57 -13.60 -0.43
N CYS A 119 -20.01 -12.91 -1.46
CA CYS A 119 -20.57 -11.69 -2.02
C CYS A 119 -21.98 -11.93 -2.59
N LEU A 120 -22.92 -11.05 -2.22
CA LEU A 120 -24.31 -11.17 -2.65
C LEU A 120 -24.48 -11.01 -4.16
N ILE A 121 -23.70 -10.12 -4.79
CA ILE A 121 -23.71 -9.94 -6.25
C ILE A 121 -23.29 -11.25 -6.95
N GLN A 122 -22.27 -11.95 -6.45
CA GLN A 122 -21.85 -13.24 -7.01
C GLN A 122 -22.91 -14.35 -6.83
N LYS A 123 -23.86 -14.15 -5.89
CA LYS A 123 -25.02 -15.02 -5.67
C LYS A 123 -26.27 -14.54 -6.41
N ASN A 124 -26.12 -13.67 -7.40
CA ASN A 124 -27.24 -13.05 -8.15
C ASN A 124 -28.25 -12.29 -7.27
N GLN A 125 -27.79 -11.72 -6.17
CA GLN A 125 -28.59 -10.86 -5.28
C GLN A 125 -28.14 -9.39 -5.43
N THR A 126 -29.06 -8.47 -5.23
CA THR A 126 -28.76 -7.03 -5.34
C THR A 126 -28.02 -6.55 -4.10
N CYS A 127 -26.87 -5.91 -4.29
CA CYS A 127 -26.12 -5.22 -3.25
C CYS A 127 -25.28 -4.11 -3.88
N LEU A 128 -25.27 -2.91 -3.28
CA LEU A 128 -24.56 -1.75 -3.77
C LEU A 128 -23.60 -1.13 -2.73
N ASP A 129 -23.50 -1.71 -1.54
CA ASP A 129 -22.86 -1.10 -0.38
C ASP A 129 -21.40 -0.71 -0.63
N CYS A 130 -20.61 -1.63 -1.18
CA CYS A 130 -19.20 -1.35 -1.45
C CYS A 130 -19.00 -0.31 -2.57
N GLN A 131 -19.90 -0.25 -3.56
CA GLN A 131 -19.88 0.73 -4.64
C GLN A 131 -20.22 2.12 -4.11
N THR A 132 -21.34 2.22 -3.37
CA THR A 132 -21.82 3.48 -2.77
C THR A 132 -20.84 4.02 -1.73
N ALA A 133 -20.20 3.13 -0.95
CA ALA A 133 -19.22 3.53 0.05
C ALA A 133 -17.87 3.96 -0.54
N CYS A 134 -17.58 3.63 -1.80
CA CYS A 134 -16.27 3.93 -2.41
C CYS A 134 -16.14 5.42 -2.75
N PRO A 135 -15.27 6.19 -2.06
CA PRO A 135 -15.13 7.62 -2.32
C PRO A 135 -14.51 7.90 -3.70
N GLN A 136 -13.77 6.94 -4.24
CA GLN A 136 -13.13 7.03 -5.56
C GLN A 136 -14.01 6.48 -6.68
N GLN A 137 -15.18 5.91 -6.35
CA GLN A 137 -16.04 5.23 -7.33
C GLN A 137 -15.29 4.22 -8.21
N ALA A 138 -14.35 3.50 -7.60
CA ALA A 138 -13.44 2.59 -8.28
C ALA A 138 -14.00 1.16 -8.43
N ILE A 139 -15.25 0.91 -8.01
CA ILE A 139 -15.88 -0.42 -8.04
C ILE A 139 -17.07 -0.37 -8.98
N SER A 140 -17.04 -1.17 -10.05
CA SER A 140 -18.15 -1.27 -11.01
C SER A 140 -19.30 -2.14 -10.48
N SER A 141 -20.44 -2.12 -11.18
CA SER A 141 -21.58 -3.00 -10.88
C SER A 141 -21.27 -4.49 -11.09
N THR A 142 -20.25 -4.82 -11.88
CA THR A 142 -19.74 -6.16 -12.12
C THR A 142 -18.63 -6.56 -11.16
N LEU A 143 -18.34 -5.75 -10.13
CA LEU A 143 -17.25 -5.92 -9.16
C LEU A 143 -15.83 -5.81 -9.77
N GLU A 144 -15.72 -5.23 -10.95
CA GLU A 144 -14.41 -4.88 -11.52
C GLU A 144 -13.83 -3.67 -10.78
N ILE A 145 -12.54 -3.70 -10.56
CA ILE A 145 -11.81 -2.64 -9.85
C ILE A 145 -11.03 -1.79 -10.83
N ASP A 146 -11.33 -0.50 -10.85
CA ASP A 146 -10.48 0.49 -11.50
C ASP A 146 -9.25 0.73 -10.62
N ASN A 147 -8.12 0.14 -11.01
CA ASN A 147 -6.87 0.21 -10.24
C ASN A 147 -6.23 1.61 -10.23
N GLU A 148 -6.52 2.45 -11.22
CA GLU A 148 -6.01 3.82 -11.28
C GLU A 148 -6.74 4.73 -10.28
N ARG A 149 -8.02 4.48 -10.08
CA ARG A 149 -8.86 5.22 -9.14
C ARG A 149 -8.78 4.66 -7.72
N CYS A 150 -8.59 3.37 -7.56
CA CYS A 150 -8.55 2.73 -6.26
C CYS A 150 -7.26 3.06 -5.52
N ASN A 151 -7.37 3.70 -4.36
CA ASN A 151 -6.26 4.06 -3.47
C ASN A 151 -6.06 3.09 -2.28
N GLY A 152 -6.81 1.99 -2.24
CA GLY A 152 -6.68 0.96 -1.21
C GLY A 152 -7.13 1.38 0.19
N CYS A 153 -8.01 2.38 0.33
CA CYS A 153 -8.46 2.90 1.63
C CYS A 153 -9.22 1.89 2.51
N GLY A 154 -9.73 0.81 1.93
CA GLY A 154 -10.42 -0.26 2.62
C GLY A 154 -11.86 0.03 3.03
N LYS A 155 -12.45 1.17 2.65
CA LYS A 155 -13.81 1.52 3.02
C LYS A 155 -14.84 0.48 2.55
N CYS A 156 -14.64 -0.07 1.35
CA CYS A 156 -15.47 -1.16 0.81
C CYS A 156 -15.44 -2.43 1.68
N LYS A 157 -14.27 -2.78 2.27
CA LYS A 157 -14.14 -3.92 3.18
C LYS A 157 -14.93 -3.68 4.47
N ILE A 158 -14.77 -2.51 5.07
CA ILE A 158 -15.41 -2.18 6.36
C ILE A 158 -16.94 -2.07 6.21
N THR A 159 -17.43 -1.59 5.07
CA THR A 159 -18.88 -1.44 4.83
C THR A 159 -19.55 -2.77 4.47
N CYS A 160 -18.80 -3.78 4.05
CA CYS A 160 -19.36 -5.06 3.61
C CYS A 160 -19.90 -5.88 4.79
N PHE A 161 -21.20 -5.86 5.01
CA PHE A 161 -21.85 -6.54 6.15
C PHE A 161 -21.77 -8.07 6.10
N VAL A 162 -21.53 -8.66 4.90
CA VAL A 162 -21.31 -10.12 4.76
C VAL A 162 -19.83 -10.48 4.79
N ALA A 163 -18.93 -9.53 5.09
CA ALA A 163 -17.48 -9.73 5.16
C ALA A 163 -16.88 -10.44 3.93
N ALA A 164 -17.43 -10.20 2.75
CA ALA A 164 -17.02 -10.85 1.51
C ALA A 164 -15.79 -10.21 0.86
N ILE A 165 -15.20 -9.17 1.44
CA ILE A 165 -14.09 -8.42 0.84
C ILE A 165 -12.83 -8.59 1.68
N THR A 166 -11.76 -9.04 1.03
CA THR A 166 -10.39 -9.02 1.56
C THR A 166 -9.56 -8.00 0.80
N LEU A 167 -8.54 -7.45 1.43
CA LEU A 167 -7.57 -6.55 0.80
C LEU A 167 -6.25 -7.30 0.61
N LYS A 168 -5.74 -7.27 -0.61
CA LYS A 168 -4.44 -7.86 -0.97
C LYS A 168 -3.63 -6.89 -1.83
#